data_435f3585351b14ecc23f76214083bf36
#
_entry.id   435f3585351b14ecc23f76214083bf36
#
_cell.length_a   1.000
_cell.length_b   1.000
_cell.length_c   1.000
_cell.angle_alpha   90.00
_cell.angle_beta   90.00
_cell.angle_gamma   90.00
#
_symmetry.space_group_name_H-M   'P 1'
#
loop_
_entity.id
_entity.type
_entity.pdbx_description
1 polymer ?
#
loop_
_entity_poly.entity_id
_entity_poly.type
_entity_poly.pdbx_seq_one_letter_code
_entity_poly.pdbx_strand_id
1 'polypeptide(L)'
;EMTKLGGVIQVPFREGNQFLGEDGLQDIFYSIREKTRTISDHHANLAKTVEGSIVQHLHKLRQEIKAHIANVQQDTGKLANMVAREREVSTKMISDLARSITLLKNTPMSVSPREDPYTANQAVSIQLQRQVNEENALQKSIIIMQQNSAHFEEAVVRSIQSAWQTFDEWSGRMSAQVQDTWLGLGVHMRSLEPNAEWIAFASRSDLLLDPDTPLRNPETIDYPGKEDPSVIPVHQGMLERKKRFTNAYKESFYVLTPAGYLHEHGSSDPIRHPVPELSLFLPECTLGA
;
A
#
# COMPACT_ATOMS: atom_id res chain seq x y z
N GLU A 1 5.95 0.38 7.95
CA GLU A 1 5.72 1.10 6.67
C GLU A 1 4.53 2.06 6.76
N MET A 2 3.38 1.66 7.31
CA MET A 2 2.21 2.54 7.49
C MET A 2 2.49 3.78 8.35
N THR A 3 3.33 3.66 9.38
CA THR A 3 3.73 4.80 10.22
C THR A 3 4.53 5.85 9.45
N LYS A 4 5.28 5.42 8.42
CA LYS A 4 6.00 6.33 7.52
C LYS A 4 5.04 7.07 6.57
N LEU A 5 3.97 6.43 6.13
CA LEU A 5 2.97 7.05 5.24
C LEU A 5 2.27 8.25 5.91
N GLY A 6 1.90 8.14 7.19
CA GLY A 6 1.29 9.24 7.94
C GLY A 6 2.18 10.48 8.07
N GLY A 7 3.52 10.31 7.98
CA GLY A 7 4.48 11.42 8.00
C GLY A 7 4.78 12.03 6.63
N VAL A 8 4.40 11.36 5.52
CA VAL A 8 4.71 11.80 4.14
C VAL A 8 3.60 12.69 3.57
N ILE A 9 2.37 12.59 4.07
CA ILE A 9 1.26 13.43 3.59
C ILE A 9 1.50 14.86 4.07
N GLN A 10 2.03 15.67 3.17
CA GLN A 10 2.20 17.11 3.38
C GLN A 10 0.93 17.82 2.93
N VAL A 11 0.49 18.76 3.75
CA VAL A 11 -0.56 19.69 3.35
C VAL A 11 0.03 20.63 2.31
N PRO A 12 -0.51 20.70 1.06
CA PRO A 12 0.11 21.43 -0.05
C PRO A 12 0.01 22.96 0.11
N PHE A 13 -0.67 23.43 1.15
CA PHE A 13 -0.93 24.87 1.36
C PHE A 13 0.08 25.46 2.34
N ARG A 14 0.59 26.65 2.03
CA ARG A 14 1.43 27.44 2.93
C ARG A 14 0.53 28.28 3.86
N GLU A 15 1.04 28.64 5.03
CA GLU A 15 0.37 29.63 5.90
C GLU A 15 0.12 30.92 5.13
N GLY A 16 -1.08 31.52 5.30
CA GLY A 16 -1.49 32.71 4.56
C GLY A 16 -2.02 32.46 3.16
N ASN A 17 -2.25 31.20 2.79
CA ASN A 17 -2.88 30.85 1.52
C ASN A 17 -4.34 31.35 1.47
N GLN A 18 -4.82 31.60 0.26
CA GLN A 18 -6.16 32.12 -0.01
C GLN A 18 -7.28 31.08 0.18
N PHE A 19 -6.91 29.81 0.32
CA PHE A 19 -7.88 28.73 0.53
C PHE A 19 -8.49 28.76 1.93
N LEU A 20 -9.76 28.32 2.02
CA LEU A 20 -10.50 28.30 3.28
C LEU A 20 -9.92 27.24 4.23
N GLY A 21 -9.71 27.67 5.48
CA GLY A 21 -9.21 26.79 6.56
C GLY A 21 -10.30 25.96 7.20
N GLU A 22 -11.51 26.50 7.30
CA GLU A 22 -12.70 25.81 7.80
C GLU A 22 -13.67 25.59 6.63
N ASP A 23 -14.24 24.39 6.54
CA ASP A 23 -15.18 24.00 5.48
C ASP A 23 -14.65 24.20 4.04
N GLY A 24 -13.33 24.21 3.86
CA GLY A 24 -12.65 24.40 2.59
C GLY A 24 -11.62 23.31 2.24
N LEU A 25 -10.90 23.53 1.14
CA LEU A 25 -9.89 22.57 0.67
C LEU A 25 -8.77 22.33 1.68
N GLN A 26 -8.36 23.37 2.41
CA GLN A 26 -7.29 23.22 3.40
C GLN A 26 -7.71 22.30 4.55
N ASP A 27 -8.93 22.41 5.02
CA ASP A 27 -9.50 21.56 6.07
C ASP A 27 -9.56 20.09 5.63
N ILE A 28 -9.99 19.83 4.41
CA ILE A 28 -9.99 18.47 3.83
C ILE A 28 -8.59 17.87 3.83
N PHE A 29 -7.55 18.59 3.41
CA PHE A 29 -6.19 18.08 3.41
C PHE A 29 -5.64 17.81 4.82
N TYR A 30 -5.99 18.65 5.80
CA TYR A 30 -5.68 18.38 7.20
C TYR A 30 -6.41 17.14 7.70
N SER A 31 -7.69 16.99 7.36
CA SER A 31 -8.48 15.80 7.70
C SER A 31 -7.92 14.53 7.08
N ILE A 32 -7.53 14.54 5.80
CA ILE A 32 -6.86 13.41 5.14
C ILE A 32 -5.59 13.00 5.90
N ARG A 33 -4.74 13.96 6.24
CA ARG A 33 -3.50 13.70 6.98
C ARG A 33 -3.78 13.08 8.35
N GLU A 34 -4.69 13.64 9.10
CA GLU A 34 -5.03 13.17 10.46
C GLU A 34 -5.68 11.79 10.44
N LYS A 35 -6.63 11.57 9.52
CA LYS A 35 -7.29 10.27 9.37
C LYS A 35 -6.33 9.18 8.90
N THR A 36 -5.40 9.49 8.00
CA THR A 36 -4.34 8.56 7.58
C THR A 36 -3.41 8.22 8.75
N ARG A 37 -3.10 9.18 9.60
CA ARG A 37 -2.31 8.93 10.83
C ARG A 37 -3.05 8.02 11.80
N THR A 38 -4.33 8.26 12.02
CA THR A 38 -5.20 7.39 12.84
C THR A 38 -5.22 5.95 12.32
N ILE A 39 -5.37 5.75 11.00
CA ILE A 39 -5.30 4.41 10.37
C ILE A 39 -3.94 3.77 10.61
N SER A 40 -2.86 4.52 10.46
CA SER A 40 -1.50 4.04 10.76
C SER A 40 -1.36 3.56 12.20
N ASP A 41 -1.92 4.30 13.16
CA ASP A 41 -1.88 3.95 14.58
C ASP A 41 -2.70 2.68 14.89
N HIS A 42 -3.83 2.48 14.24
CA HIS A 42 -4.61 1.22 14.36
C HIS A 42 -3.80 0.01 13.89
N HIS A 43 -3.13 0.10 12.74
CA HIS A 43 -2.24 -0.95 12.25
C HIS A 43 -1.02 -1.19 13.16
N ALA A 44 -0.42 -0.12 13.68
CA ALA A 44 0.70 -0.22 14.62
C ALA A 44 0.30 -0.91 15.93
N ASN A 45 -0.91 -0.64 16.44
CA ASN A 45 -1.43 -1.28 17.64
C ASN A 45 -1.71 -2.77 17.42
N LEU A 46 -2.28 -3.15 16.26
CA LEU A 46 -2.43 -4.56 15.91
C LEU A 46 -1.06 -5.26 15.84
N ALA A 47 -0.07 -4.66 15.20
CA ALA A 47 1.29 -5.21 15.12
C ALA A 47 1.91 -5.44 16.50
N LYS A 48 1.79 -4.47 17.42
CA LYS A 48 2.26 -4.61 18.81
C LYS A 48 1.56 -5.75 19.54
N THR A 49 0.24 -5.92 19.36
CA THR A 49 -0.51 -7.03 19.97
C THR A 49 -0.05 -8.36 19.41
N VAL A 50 0.14 -8.47 18.10
CA VAL A 50 0.65 -9.70 17.46
C VAL A 50 2.03 -10.07 18.01
N GLU A 51 2.97 -9.14 18.02
CA GLU A 51 4.34 -9.39 18.50
C GLU A 51 4.41 -9.63 20.01
N GLY A 52 3.74 -8.80 20.80
CA GLY A 52 3.86 -8.82 22.27
C GLY A 52 3.03 -9.89 22.96
N SER A 53 1.96 -10.37 22.33
CA SER A 53 1.06 -11.36 22.91
C SER A 53 1.06 -12.67 22.12
N ILE A 54 0.60 -12.63 20.86
CA ILE A 54 0.35 -13.85 20.09
C ILE A 54 1.63 -14.60 19.78
N VAL A 55 2.66 -13.91 19.25
CA VAL A 55 3.95 -14.51 18.92
C VAL A 55 4.64 -15.05 20.16
N GLN A 56 4.61 -14.31 21.29
CA GLN A 56 5.20 -14.78 22.54
C GLN A 56 4.51 -16.01 23.09
N HIS A 57 3.18 -16.05 23.02
CA HIS A 57 2.39 -17.22 23.40
C HIS A 57 2.76 -18.45 22.57
N LEU A 58 2.83 -18.32 21.24
CA LEU A 58 3.22 -19.42 20.36
C LEU A 58 4.70 -19.85 20.55
N HIS A 59 5.60 -18.92 20.87
CA HIS A 59 6.97 -19.26 21.24
C HIS A 59 7.05 -20.10 22.51
N LYS A 60 6.28 -19.74 23.54
CA LYS A 60 6.17 -20.54 24.77
C LYS A 60 5.62 -21.93 24.49
N LEU A 61 4.53 -22.02 23.73
CA LEU A 61 3.94 -23.30 23.31
C LEU A 61 4.97 -24.18 22.57
N ARG A 62 5.75 -23.61 21.67
CA ARG A 62 6.84 -24.34 20.97
C ARG A 62 7.89 -24.89 21.94
N GLN A 63 8.23 -24.18 23.00
CA GLN A 63 9.16 -24.66 24.03
C GLN A 63 8.56 -25.80 24.84
N GLU A 64 7.29 -25.71 25.22
CA GLU A 64 6.56 -26.75 25.91
C GLU A 64 6.46 -28.03 25.09
N ILE A 65 6.19 -27.95 23.79
CA ILE A 65 6.19 -29.09 22.88
C ILE A 65 7.58 -29.77 22.83
N LYS A 66 8.64 -28.98 22.72
CA LYS A 66 10.02 -29.52 22.72
C LYS A 66 10.37 -30.24 24.03
N ALA A 67 9.96 -29.65 25.17
CA ALA A 67 10.18 -30.26 26.48
C ALA A 67 9.39 -31.56 26.64
N HIS A 68 8.13 -31.60 26.19
CA HIS A 68 7.31 -32.79 26.21
C HIS A 68 7.94 -33.92 25.39
N ILE A 69 8.39 -33.67 24.16
CA ILE A 69 9.06 -34.65 23.31
C ILE A 69 10.33 -35.20 23.99
N ALA A 70 11.16 -34.32 24.58
CA ALA A 70 12.37 -34.74 25.25
C ALA A 70 12.09 -35.64 26.47
N ASN A 71 11.07 -35.28 27.27
CA ASN A 71 10.68 -36.08 28.44
C ASN A 71 10.15 -37.46 28.04
N VAL A 72 9.28 -37.52 27.02
CA VAL A 72 8.77 -38.80 26.47
C VAL A 72 9.91 -39.68 26.01
N GLN A 73 10.89 -39.14 25.28
CA GLN A 73 12.05 -39.92 24.78
C GLN A 73 12.95 -40.39 25.91
N GLN A 74 13.14 -39.56 26.96
CA GLN A 74 14.04 -39.95 28.06
C GLN A 74 13.40 -41.02 28.95
N ASP A 75 12.12 -40.93 29.28
CA ASP A 75 11.47 -41.87 30.20
C ASP A 75 11.22 -43.24 29.55
N THR A 76 10.76 -43.27 28.29
CA THR A 76 10.62 -44.51 27.55
C THR A 76 11.96 -45.17 27.28
N GLY A 77 12.99 -44.39 26.93
CA GLY A 77 14.31 -44.92 26.65
C GLY A 77 14.96 -45.65 27.83
N LYS A 78 14.81 -45.12 29.06
CA LYS A 78 15.33 -45.74 30.26
C LYS A 78 14.67 -47.09 30.56
N LEU A 79 13.36 -47.16 30.52
CA LEU A 79 12.59 -48.37 30.79
C LEU A 79 12.81 -49.43 29.71
N ALA A 80 12.82 -49.02 28.45
CA ALA A 80 13.13 -49.94 27.33
C ALA A 80 14.52 -50.56 27.46
N ASN A 81 15.54 -49.81 27.88
CA ASN A 81 16.88 -50.29 28.10
C ASN A 81 16.95 -51.27 29.31
N MET A 82 16.15 -51.03 30.37
CA MET A 82 16.07 -51.98 31.48
C MET A 82 15.48 -53.33 31.03
N VAL A 83 14.36 -53.29 30.32
CA VAL A 83 13.75 -54.53 29.78
C VAL A 83 14.69 -55.25 28.81
N ALA A 84 15.42 -54.54 27.96
CA ALA A 84 16.40 -55.14 27.05
C ALA A 84 17.51 -55.90 27.81
N ARG A 85 18.04 -55.34 28.89
CA ARG A 85 19.01 -55.98 29.77
C ARG A 85 18.47 -57.25 30.44
N GLU A 86 17.27 -57.17 31.01
CA GLU A 86 16.65 -58.35 31.61
C GLU A 86 16.40 -59.47 30.60
N ARG A 87 16.01 -59.13 29.35
CA ARG A 87 15.85 -60.10 28.26
C ARG A 87 17.20 -60.77 27.88
N GLU A 88 18.27 -60.02 27.82
CA GLU A 88 19.61 -60.54 27.55
C GLU A 88 20.04 -61.55 28.61
N VAL A 89 19.84 -61.20 29.91
CA VAL A 89 20.14 -62.09 31.02
C VAL A 89 19.29 -63.35 30.95
N SER A 90 17.99 -63.23 30.71
CA SER A 90 17.09 -64.39 30.56
C SER A 90 17.51 -65.31 29.41
N THR A 91 17.85 -64.75 28.25
CA THR A 91 18.27 -65.50 27.09
C THR A 91 19.53 -66.32 27.39
N LYS A 92 20.51 -65.69 28.07
CA LYS A 92 21.73 -66.38 28.50
C LYS A 92 21.43 -67.54 29.48
N MET A 93 20.62 -67.27 30.50
CA MET A 93 20.28 -68.32 31.51
C MET A 93 19.47 -69.45 30.91
N ILE A 94 18.59 -69.22 29.93
CA ILE A 94 17.89 -70.29 29.16
C ILE A 94 18.90 -71.12 28.35
N SER A 95 19.87 -70.51 27.73
CA SER A 95 20.92 -71.19 27.00
C SER A 95 21.80 -72.09 27.91
N ASP A 96 22.12 -71.53 29.13
CA ASP A 96 22.90 -72.29 30.11
C ASP A 96 22.09 -73.50 30.68
N LEU A 97 20.75 -73.31 30.93
CA LEU A 97 19.87 -74.43 31.27
C LEU A 97 19.84 -75.52 30.20
N ALA A 98 19.71 -75.13 28.91
CA ALA A 98 19.74 -76.10 27.81
C ALA A 98 21.05 -76.87 27.75
N ARG A 99 22.16 -76.21 28.04
CA ARG A 99 23.49 -76.87 28.15
C ARG A 99 23.54 -77.86 29.31
N SER A 100 23.04 -77.49 30.51
CA SER A 100 22.98 -78.34 31.69
C SER A 100 22.13 -79.61 31.46
N ILE A 101 20.94 -79.39 30.79
CA ILE A 101 20.08 -80.54 30.39
C ILE A 101 20.79 -81.44 29.43
N THR A 102 21.57 -80.97 28.45
CA THR A 102 22.33 -81.76 27.51
C THR A 102 23.47 -82.53 28.21
N LEU A 103 24.14 -81.85 29.16
CA LEU A 103 25.20 -82.45 29.95
C LEU A 103 24.68 -83.64 30.78
N LEU A 104 23.55 -83.44 31.49
CA LEU A 104 22.90 -84.54 32.27
C LEU A 104 22.47 -85.69 31.39
N LYS A 105 21.96 -85.46 30.17
CA LYS A 105 21.55 -86.51 29.23
C LYS A 105 22.71 -87.33 28.71
N ASN A 106 23.84 -86.66 28.40
CA ASN A 106 24.98 -87.30 27.73
C ASN A 106 26.03 -87.90 28.72
N THR A 107 26.24 -87.25 29.88
CA THR A 107 27.24 -87.57 30.87
C THR A 107 26.76 -87.39 32.31
N PRO A 108 25.74 -88.18 32.78
CA PRO A 108 25.06 -87.93 34.05
C PRO A 108 26.00 -87.98 35.27
N MET A 109 27.09 -88.75 35.25
CA MET A 109 28.04 -88.82 36.35
C MET A 109 29.04 -87.66 36.43
N SER A 110 29.05 -86.75 35.46
CA SER A 110 29.92 -85.57 35.45
C SER A 110 29.26 -84.27 35.82
N VAL A 111 27.94 -84.25 36.18
CA VAL A 111 27.17 -83.09 36.55
C VAL A 111 27.55 -82.61 37.93
N SER A 112 28.09 -81.44 38.06
CA SER A 112 28.36 -80.77 39.34
C SER A 112 27.05 -80.21 39.96
N PRO A 113 26.97 -79.93 41.28
CA PRO A 113 25.77 -79.31 41.91
C PRO A 113 25.38 -77.92 41.37
N ARG A 114 26.36 -77.26 40.75
CA ARG A 114 26.09 -75.92 40.09
C ARG A 114 25.54 -76.04 38.67
N GLU A 115 25.76 -77.24 38.05
CA GLU A 115 25.26 -77.50 36.72
C GLU A 115 24.01 -78.38 36.70
N ASP A 116 23.42 -78.58 37.88
CA ASP A 116 22.18 -79.34 38.02
C ASP A 116 21.03 -78.58 37.30
N PRO A 117 20.40 -79.22 36.29
CA PRO A 117 19.28 -78.59 35.56
C PRO A 117 18.13 -78.13 36.40
N TYR A 118 17.86 -78.74 37.57
CA TYR A 118 16.80 -78.33 38.50
C TYR A 118 17.10 -76.96 39.08
N THR A 119 18.32 -76.74 39.59
CA THR A 119 18.72 -75.42 40.17
C THR A 119 18.79 -74.34 39.07
N ALA A 120 19.29 -74.70 37.88
CA ALA A 120 19.31 -73.78 36.73
C ALA A 120 17.88 -73.40 36.28
N ASN A 121 16.94 -74.36 36.26
CA ASN A 121 15.53 -74.07 35.95
C ASN A 121 14.86 -73.16 36.96
N GLN A 122 15.11 -73.34 38.27
CA GLN A 122 14.61 -72.40 39.27
C GLN A 122 15.12 -70.96 39.06
N ALA A 123 16.42 -70.83 38.78
CA ALA A 123 17.04 -69.55 38.51
C ALA A 123 16.43 -68.89 37.28
N VAL A 124 16.21 -69.64 36.17
CA VAL A 124 15.53 -69.15 34.97
C VAL A 124 14.10 -68.70 35.27
N SER A 125 13.35 -69.48 36.06
CA SER A 125 11.97 -69.09 36.43
C SER A 125 11.91 -67.76 37.21
N ILE A 126 12.81 -67.58 38.18
CA ILE A 126 12.91 -66.34 38.95
C ILE A 126 13.30 -65.18 38.03
N GLN A 127 14.25 -65.37 37.16
CA GLN A 127 14.68 -64.33 36.23
C GLN A 127 13.59 -63.95 35.22
N LEU A 128 12.84 -64.91 34.67
CA LEU A 128 11.70 -64.62 33.79
C LEU A 128 10.57 -63.88 34.52
N GLN A 129 10.29 -64.25 35.78
CA GLN A 129 9.34 -63.48 36.56
C GLN A 129 9.75 -62.02 36.76
N ARG A 130 11.06 -61.79 36.99
CA ARG A 130 11.63 -60.42 37.06
C ARG A 130 11.51 -59.73 35.74
N GLN A 131 11.88 -60.35 34.62
CA GLN A 131 11.74 -59.81 33.27
C GLN A 131 10.30 -59.39 32.98
N VAL A 132 9.31 -60.26 33.25
CA VAL A 132 7.88 -59.98 33.03
C VAL A 132 7.39 -58.81 33.89
N ASN A 133 7.89 -58.71 35.13
CA ASN A 133 7.54 -57.57 36.01
C ASN A 133 8.06 -56.24 35.43
N GLU A 134 9.28 -56.20 34.90
CA GLU A 134 9.86 -55.03 34.24
C GLU A 134 9.13 -54.72 32.91
N GLU A 135 8.76 -55.70 32.10
CA GLU A 135 7.94 -55.55 30.89
C GLU A 135 6.54 -54.98 31.23
N ASN A 136 5.90 -55.46 32.27
CA ASN A 136 4.61 -54.92 32.74
C ASN A 136 4.73 -53.51 33.26
N ALA A 137 5.83 -53.13 33.94
CA ALA A 137 6.09 -51.75 34.40
C ALA A 137 6.30 -50.86 33.19
N LEU A 138 7.06 -51.28 32.19
CA LEU A 138 7.22 -50.53 30.92
C LEU A 138 5.88 -50.33 30.21
N GLN A 139 5.05 -51.39 30.09
CA GLN A 139 3.73 -51.29 29.45
C GLN A 139 2.81 -50.31 30.18
N LYS A 140 2.75 -50.34 31.50
CA LYS A 140 1.96 -49.37 32.29
C LYS A 140 2.44 -47.96 32.09
N SER A 141 3.77 -47.73 32.07
CA SER A 141 4.36 -46.43 31.83
C SER A 141 4.01 -45.89 30.44
N ILE A 142 4.07 -46.75 29.42
CA ILE A 142 3.70 -46.36 28.03
C ILE A 142 2.21 -45.97 27.97
N ILE A 143 1.30 -46.70 28.63
CA ILE A 143 -0.13 -46.37 28.66
C ILE A 143 -0.37 -44.99 29.29
N ILE A 144 0.25 -44.73 30.46
CA ILE A 144 0.15 -43.44 31.15
C ILE A 144 0.68 -42.30 30.24
N MET A 145 1.82 -42.53 29.59
CA MET A 145 2.42 -41.57 28.72
C MET A 145 1.58 -41.29 27.47
N GLN A 146 0.93 -42.30 26.87
CA GLN A 146 -0.01 -42.13 25.78
C GLN A 146 -1.20 -41.26 26.20
N GLN A 147 -1.77 -41.49 27.38
CA GLN A 147 -2.85 -40.67 27.96
C GLN A 147 -2.39 -39.21 28.16
N ASN A 148 -1.22 -39.04 28.77
CA ASN A 148 -0.63 -37.71 28.97
C ASN A 148 -0.36 -36.97 27.65
N SER A 149 0.11 -37.71 26.62
CA SER A 149 0.32 -37.13 25.30
C SER A 149 -0.97 -36.70 24.60
N ALA A 150 -2.04 -37.49 24.76
CA ALA A 150 -3.37 -37.13 24.25
C ALA A 150 -3.89 -35.81 24.90
N HIS A 151 -3.80 -35.71 26.25
CA HIS A 151 -4.17 -34.48 26.93
C HIS A 151 -3.27 -33.29 26.58
N PHE A 152 -1.98 -33.54 26.35
CA PHE A 152 -1.06 -32.50 25.92
C PHE A 152 -1.39 -32.00 24.50
N GLU A 153 -1.73 -32.89 23.57
CA GLU A 153 -2.18 -32.54 22.22
C GLU A 153 -3.45 -31.67 22.27
N GLU A 154 -4.43 -32.06 23.08
CA GLU A 154 -5.64 -31.24 23.32
C GLU A 154 -5.27 -29.83 23.80
N ALA A 155 -4.34 -29.72 24.75
CA ALA A 155 -3.88 -28.42 25.27
C ALA A 155 -3.18 -27.60 24.20
N VAL A 156 -2.38 -28.22 23.34
CA VAL A 156 -1.73 -27.58 22.19
C VAL A 156 -2.76 -27.02 21.21
N VAL A 157 -3.77 -27.82 20.85
CA VAL A 157 -4.84 -27.38 19.95
C VAL A 157 -5.61 -26.20 20.53
N ARG A 158 -6.02 -26.28 21.80
CA ARG A 158 -6.72 -25.17 22.50
C ARG A 158 -5.87 -23.90 22.55
N SER A 159 -4.56 -24.05 22.76
CA SER A 159 -3.62 -22.93 22.79
C SER A 159 -3.53 -22.24 21.45
N ILE A 160 -3.47 -22.99 20.34
CA ILE A 160 -3.48 -22.45 18.98
C ILE A 160 -4.82 -21.77 18.67
N GLN A 161 -5.94 -22.40 19.05
CA GLN A 161 -7.27 -21.82 18.87
C GLN A 161 -7.41 -20.48 19.61
N SER A 162 -6.93 -20.40 20.85
CA SER A 162 -6.94 -19.17 21.65
C SER A 162 -6.09 -18.06 21.01
N ALA A 163 -4.90 -18.41 20.49
CA ALA A 163 -4.06 -17.46 19.77
C ALA A 163 -4.74 -16.91 18.51
N TRP A 164 -5.40 -17.80 17.74
CA TRP A 164 -6.16 -17.41 16.56
C TRP A 164 -7.36 -16.52 16.91
N GLN A 165 -8.13 -16.88 17.92
CA GLN A 165 -9.27 -16.07 18.38
C GLN A 165 -8.83 -14.66 18.79
N THR A 166 -7.73 -14.55 19.53
CA THR A 166 -7.17 -13.26 19.90
C THR A 166 -6.79 -12.44 18.67
N PHE A 167 -6.15 -13.07 17.65
CA PHE A 167 -5.81 -12.40 16.39
C PHE A 167 -7.05 -11.93 15.65
N ASP A 168 -8.06 -12.79 15.53
CA ASP A 168 -9.31 -12.51 14.81
C ASP A 168 -10.06 -11.33 15.45
N GLU A 169 -10.20 -11.31 16.77
CA GLU A 169 -10.83 -10.21 17.51
C GLU A 169 -10.11 -8.87 17.29
N TRP A 170 -8.78 -8.85 17.40
CA TRP A 170 -8.00 -7.62 17.22
C TRP A 170 -7.98 -7.16 15.76
N SER A 171 -7.89 -8.08 14.82
CA SER A 171 -7.95 -7.79 13.39
C SER A 171 -9.32 -7.24 12.98
N GLY A 172 -10.40 -7.85 13.50
CA GLY A 172 -11.76 -7.39 13.28
C GLY A 172 -12.01 -5.97 13.82
N ARG A 173 -11.55 -5.69 15.05
CA ARG A 173 -11.65 -4.34 15.65
C ARG A 173 -10.86 -3.31 14.82
N MET A 174 -9.64 -3.63 14.46
CA MET A 174 -8.81 -2.75 13.64
C MET A 174 -9.49 -2.46 12.29
N SER A 175 -10.03 -3.48 11.62
CA SER A 175 -10.71 -3.33 10.34
C SER A 175 -11.94 -2.43 10.45
N ALA A 176 -12.76 -2.60 11.50
CA ALA A 176 -13.91 -1.74 11.76
C ALA A 176 -13.49 -0.28 11.99
N GLN A 177 -12.48 -0.03 12.81
CA GLN A 177 -11.96 1.32 13.08
C GLN A 177 -11.39 2.00 11.83
N VAL A 178 -10.71 1.25 10.97
CA VAL A 178 -10.21 1.75 9.68
C VAL A 178 -11.39 2.12 8.77
N GLN A 179 -12.41 1.26 8.69
CA GLN A 179 -13.60 1.53 7.90
C GLN A 179 -14.35 2.77 8.39
N ASP A 180 -14.56 2.90 9.70
CA ASP A 180 -15.21 4.08 10.30
C ASP A 180 -14.43 5.37 10.01
N THR A 181 -13.10 5.29 10.05
CA THR A 181 -12.23 6.43 9.73
C THR A 181 -12.40 6.87 8.27
N TRP A 182 -12.46 5.92 7.32
CA TRP A 182 -12.72 6.21 5.91
C TRP A 182 -14.13 6.74 5.66
N LEU A 183 -15.14 6.19 6.33
CA LEU A 183 -16.51 6.68 6.24
C LEU A 183 -16.61 8.11 6.74
N GLY A 184 -15.99 8.44 7.89
CA GLY A 184 -15.95 9.80 8.42
C GLY A 184 -15.27 10.79 7.46
N LEU A 185 -14.15 10.40 6.83
CA LEU A 185 -13.52 11.22 5.80
C LEU A 185 -14.44 11.44 4.58
N GLY A 186 -15.12 10.36 4.15
CA GLY A 186 -16.07 10.43 3.04
C GLY A 186 -17.27 11.36 3.31
N VAL A 187 -17.75 11.41 4.56
CA VAL A 187 -18.79 12.37 4.97
C VAL A 187 -18.25 13.80 4.89
N HIS A 188 -17.07 14.05 5.44
CA HIS A 188 -16.43 15.37 5.40
C HIS A 188 -16.16 15.85 3.95
N MET A 189 -15.70 14.96 3.07
CA MET A 189 -15.53 15.29 1.64
C MET A 189 -16.84 15.69 0.95
N ARG A 190 -17.94 15.06 1.32
CA ARG A 190 -19.27 15.38 0.74
C ARG A 190 -19.89 16.69 1.29
N SER A 191 -19.48 17.11 2.47
CA SER A 191 -19.96 18.40 3.03
C SER A 191 -19.29 19.61 2.40
N LEU A 192 -18.19 19.42 1.64
CA LEU A 192 -17.51 20.54 0.99
C LEU A 192 -18.37 21.11 -0.16
N GLU A 193 -18.71 22.38 -0.06
CA GLU A 193 -19.43 23.10 -1.13
C GLU A 193 -18.49 23.35 -2.32
N PRO A 194 -18.85 22.89 -3.55
CA PRO A 194 -17.95 22.94 -4.70
C PRO A 194 -17.48 24.34 -5.11
N ASN A 195 -18.25 25.39 -4.78
CA ASN A 195 -17.98 26.78 -5.14
C ASN A 195 -17.52 27.65 -3.95
N ALA A 196 -17.36 27.07 -2.75
CA ALA A 196 -17.01 27.82 -1.54
C ALA A 196 -15.71 28.62 -1.70
N GLU A 197 -14.66 28.00 -2.26
CA GLU A 197 -13.36 28.64 -2.51
C GLU A 197 -13.48 29.82 -3.48
N TRP A 198 -14.26 29.63 -4.57
CA TRP A 198 -14.49 30.70 -5.53
C TRP A 198 -15.28 31.87 -4.94
N ILE A 199 -16.35 31.61 -4.20
CA ILE A 199 -17.13 32.61 -3.54
C ILE A 199 -16.25 33.40 -2.55
N ALA A 200 -15.46 32.71 -1.75
CA ALA A 200 -14.53 33.32 -0.80
C ALA A 200 -13.44 34.14 -1.50
N PHE A 201 -12.93 33.67 -2.64
CA PHE A 201 -11.98 34.43 -3.45
C PHE A 201 -12.64 35.68 -4.05
N ALA A 202 -13.81 35.53 -4.67
CA ALA A 202 -14.53 36.59 -5.34
C ALA A 202 -14.90 37.73 -4.36
N SER A 203 -15.29 37.38 -3.13
CA SER A 203 -15.64 38.37 -2.10
C SER A 203 -14.46 39.23 -1.60
N ARG A 204 -13.22 38.72 -1.79
CA ARG A 204 -11.99 39.40 -1.33
C ARG A 204 -11.21 40.07 -2.47
N SER A 205 -11.60 39.85 -3.72
CA SER A 205 -10.86 40.32 -4.88
C SER A 205 -11.55 41.55 -5.49
N ASP A 206 -10.86 42.68 -5.48
CA ASP A 206 -11.29 43.91 -6.16
C ASP A 206 -10.93 43.93 -7.66
N LEU A 207 -10.31 42.85 -8.17
CA LEU A 207 -9.82 42.78 -9.53
C LEU A 207 -10.71 41.97 -10.48
N LEU A 208 -11.83 41.45 -9.99
CA LEU A 208 -12.77 40.70 -10.81
C LEU A 208 -13.58 41.66 -11.69
N LEU A 209 -13.69 41.32 -12.96
CA LEU A 209 -14.57 42.03 -13.88
C LEU A 209 -16.03 41.63 -13.64
N ASP A 210 -16.89 42.63 -13.61
CA ASP A 210 -18.33 42.41 -13.61
C ASP A 210 -18.72 41.71 -14.94
N PRO A 211 -19.43 40.56 -14.89
CA PRO A 211 -19.89 39.85 -16.07
C PRO A 211 -20.78 40.74 -17.00
N ASP A 212 -21.47 41.72 -16.45
CA ASP A 212 -22.32 42.62 -17.19
C ASP A 212 -21.57 43.84 -17.77
N THR A 213 -20.25 43.93 -17.55
CA THR A 213 -19.44 45.01 -18.13
C THR A 213 -19.50 44.94 -19.66
N PRO A 214 -19.99 45.97 -20.34
CA PRO A 214 -20.13 45.94 -21.79
C PRO A 214 -18.76 45.92 -22.46
N LEU A 215 -18.66 45.13 -23.50
CA LEU A 215 -17.46 45.08 -24.33
C LEU A 215 -17.27 46.37 -25.09
N ARG A 216 -16.04 46.84 -25.22
CA ARG A 216 -15.72 48.00 -26.02
C ARG A 216 -15.93 47.69 -27.50
N ASN A 217 -16.58 48.60 -28.23
CA ASN A 217 -16.66 48.47 -29.71
C ASN A 217 -15.38 48.98 -30.34
N PRO A 218 -14.65 48.11 -31.10
CA PRO A 218 -13.43 48.51 -31.75
C PRO A 218 -13.61 49.56 -32.87
N GLU A 219 -14.82 49.69 -33.41
CA GLU A 219 -15.14 50.68 -34.43
C GLU A 219 -15.27 52.10 -33.88
N THR A 220 -15.56 52.24 -32.59
CA THR A 220 -15.73 53.53 -31.93
C THR A 220 -14.53 53.96 -31.09
N ILE A 221 -13.35 53.44 -31.40
CA ILE A 221 -12.12 53.84 -30.72
C ILE A 221 -11.85 55.32 -30.98
N ASP A 222 -11.74 56.09 -29.89
CA ASP A 222 -11.33 57.49 -29.92
C ASP A 222 -9.88 57.62 -29.39
N TYR A 223 -9.09 58.50 -30.04
CA TYR A 223 -7.70 58.79 -29.69
C TYR A 223 -7.33 60.21 -30.05
N PRO A 224 -6.40 60.85 -29.35
CA PRO A 224 -5.96 62.21 -29.63
C PRO A 224 -5.49 62.37 -31.09
N GLY A 225 -6.05 63.35 -31.78
CA GLY A 225 -5.70 63.64 -33.16
C GLY A 225 -6.51 62.92 -34.23
N LYS A 226 -7.47 62.04 -33.87
CA LYS A 226 -8.29 61.27 -34.83
C LYS A 226 -9.06 62.18 -35.80
N GLU A 227 -9.55 63.32 -35.32
CA GLU A 227 -10.38 64.29 -36.07
C GLU A 227 -9.60 65.54 -36.46
N ASP A 228 -8.28 65.54 -36.31
CA ASP A 228 -7.48 66.67 -36.73
C ASP A 228 -7.62 66.89 -38.23
N PRO A 229 -7.81 68.12 -38.75
CA PRO A 229 -7.96 68.39 -40.16
C PRO A 229 -6.76 67.90 -41.03
N SER A 230 -5.59 67.78 -40.46
CA SER A 230 -4.41 67.28 -41.15
C SER A 230 -4.41 65.75 -41.44
N VAL A 231 -5.25 64.98 -40.76
CA VAL A 231 -5.36 63.52 -40.95
C VAL A 231 -6.60 63.09 -41.74
N ILE A 232 -7.52 64.02 -41.97
CA ILE A 232 -8.75 63.78 -42.72
C ILE A 232 -8.46 63.91 -44.20
N PRO A 233 -8.77 62.89 -45.04
CA PRO A 233 -8.54 62.99 -46.51
C PRO A 233 -9.28 64.19 -47.12
N VAL A 234 -8.61 64.94 -47.97
CA VAL A 234 -9.22 65.99 -48.75
C VAL A 234 -10.20 65.45 -49.77
N HIS A 235 -9.81 64.36 -50.41
CA HIS A 235 -10.67 63.60 -51.33
C HIS A 235 -10.24 62.10 -51.31
N GLN A 236 -11.21 61.23 -51.57
CA GLN A 236 -10.93 59.79 -51.71
C GLN A 236 -11.92 59.15 -52.68
N GLY A 237 -11.45 58.13 -53.46
CA GLY A 237 -12.35 57.46 -54.36
C GLY A 237 -11.60 56.50 -55.28
N MET A 238 -12.33 55.84 -56.16
CA MET A 238 -11.80 54.95 -57.16
C MET A 238 -11.36 55.77 -58.36
N LEU A 239 -10.11 55.54 -58.79
CA LEU A 239 -9.57 56.16 -60.05
C LEU A 239 -8.88 55.07 -60.84
N GLU A 240 -8.89 55.23 -62.15
CA GLU A 240 -8.20 54.35 -63.06
C GLU A 240 -6.83 54.92 -63.47
N ARG A 241 -5.75 54.12 -63.36
CA ARG A 241 -4.43 54.50 -63.80
C ARG A 241 -3.99 53.59 -64.94
N LYS A 242 -3.52 54.22 -66.08
CA LYS A 242 -2.94 53.50 -67.19
C LYS A 242 -1.58 52.91 -66.82
N LYS A 243 -1.46 51.61 -67.00
CA LYS A 243 -0.20 50.90 -66.75
C LYS A 243 0.82 51.26 -67.83
N ARG A 244 2.06 51.55 -67.43
CA ARG A 244 3.13 52.04 -68.28
C ARG A 244 3.50 51.09 -69.45
N PHE A 245 3.40 49.80 -69.27
CA PHE A 245 3.85 48.78 -70.22
C PHE A 245 2.74 48.08 -71.01
N THR A 246 1.58 47.97 -70.49
CA THR A 246 0.47 47.17 -71.10
C THR A 246 -0.62 48.04 -71.72
N ASN A 247 -0.59 49.35 -71.53
CA ASN A 247 -1.69 50.27 -71.89
C ASN A 247 -3.05 49.93 -71.29
N ALA A 248 -3.11 48.93 -70.38
CA ALA A 248 -4.31 48.59 -69.70
C ALA A 248 -4.55 49.55 -68.52
N TYR A 249 -5.82 49.84 -68.22
CA TYR A 249 -6.20 50.62 -67.05
C TYR A 249 -6.36 49.69 -65.84
N LYS A 250 -5.81 50.12 -64.71
CA LYS A 250 -6.01 49.45 -63.38
C LYS A 250 -6.80 50.40 -62.49
N GLU A 251 -7.95 49.99 -62.05
CA GLU A 251 -8.71 50.65 -61.06
C GLU A 251 -8.11 50.40 -59.65
N SER A 252 -7.91 51.47 -58.88
CA SER A 252 -7.36 51.46 -57.52
C SER A 252 -8.05 52.52 -56.67
N PHE A 253 -7.97 52.39 -55.39
CA PHE A 253 -8.52 53.36 -54.42
C PHE A 253 -7.46 54.43 -54.16
N TYR A 254 -7.82 55.68 -54.37
CA TYR A 254 -6.93 56.81 -54.15
C TYR A 254 -7.38 57.72 -53.04
N VAL A 255 -6.42 58.17 -52.23
CA VAL A 255 -6.59 59.08 -51.11
C VAL A 255 -5.69 60.29 -51.32
N LEU A 256 -6.31 61.52 -51.44
CA LEU A 256 -5.64 62.79 -51.41
C LEU A 256 -5.56 63.31 -50.00
N THR A 257 -4.35 63.53 -49.51
CA THR A 257 -4.12 64.04 -48.18
C THR A 257 -3.93 65.54 -48.12
N PRO A 258 -4.19 66.18 -46.97
CA PRO A 258 -3.90 67.64 -46.80
C PRO A 258 -2.44 67.99 -46.97
N ALA A 259 -1.52 67.04 -46.79
CA ALA A 259 -0.10 67.19 -47.00
C ALA A 259 0.28 67.23 -48.50
N GLY A 260 -0.70 67.06 -49.40
CA GLY A 260 -0.47 67.12 -50.89
C GLY A 260 -0.07 65.76 -51.50
N TYR A 261 -0.20 64.65 -50.77
CA TYR A 261 0.07 63.36 -51.34
C TYR A 261 -1.21 62.75 -51.93
N LEU A 262 -1.08 62.12 -53.07
CA LEU A 262 -2.05 61.20 -53.66
C LEU A 262 -1.55 59.78 -53.49
N HIS A 263 -2.19 59.04 -52.58
CA HIS A 263 -1.86 57.59 -52.27
C HIS A 263 -2.76 56.66 -53.07
N GLU A 264 -2.17 55.65 -53.71
CA GLU A 264 -2.85 54.57 -54.42
C GLU A 264 -2.90 53.34 -53.46
N HIS A 265 -4.07 52.84 -53.17
CA HIS A 265 -4.29 51.64 -52.42
C HIS A 265 -4.95 50.57 -53.29
N GLY A 266 -4.64 49.29 -53.05
CA GLY A 266 -5.22 48.17 -53.81
C GLY A 266 -6.72 47.97 -53.54
N SER A 267 -7.23 48.53 -52.44
CA SER A 267 -8.65 48.44 -52.00
C SER A 267 -8.99 49.62 -51.09
N SER A 268 -10.27 49.93 -50.95
CA SER A 268 -10.82 50.87 -49.97
C SER A 268 -10.80 50.33 -48.55
N ASP A 269 -10.46 49.06 -48.32
CA ASP A 269 -10.38 48.45 -47.02
C ASP A 269 -9.00 48.68 -46.40
N PRO A 270 -8.86 49.53 -45.36
CA PRO A 270 -7.58 49.84 -44.75
C PRO A 270 -6.97 48.67 -43.98
N ILE A 271 -7.77 47.63 -43.63
CA ILE A 271 -7.29 46.45 -42.94
C ILE A 271 -6.52 45.54 -43.90
N ARG A 272 -7.03 45.40 -45.13
CA ARG A 272 -6.40 44.56 -46.17
C ARG A 272 -5.20 45.23 -46.83
N HIS A 273 -5.26 46.53 -47.01
CA HIS A 273 -4.21 47.32 -47.72
C HIS A 273 -3.80 48.55 -46.89
N PRO A 274 -3.17 48.38 -45.72
CA PRO A 274 -2.82 49.50 -44.82
C PRO A 274 -1.72 50.40 -45.37
N VAL A 275 -0.92 49.92 -46.32
CA VAL A 275 0.19 50.69 -46.94
C VAL A 275 -0.15 50.99 -48.38
N PRO A 276 0.03 52.26 -48.84
CA PRO A 276 -0.22 52.60 -50.23
C PRO A 276 0.78 51.87 -51.17
N GLU A 277 0.31 51.43 -52.36
CA GLU A 277 1.13 50.83 -53.42
C GLU A 277 1.97 51.90 -54.14
N LEU A 278 1.45 53.12 -54.21
CA LEU A 278 2.12 54.26 -54.80
C LEU A 278 1.76 55.53 -54.06
N SER A 279 2.70 56.46 -53.93
CA SER A 279 2.46 57.77 -53.33
C SER A 279 3.08 58.85 -54.30
N LEU A 280 2.24 59.79 -54.68
CA LEU A 280 2.66 60.93 -55.57
C LEU A 280 2.54 62.21 -54.77
N PHE A 281 3.58 63.01 -54.75
CA PHE A 281 3.52 64.34 -54.13
C PHE A 281 3.09 65.37 -55.26
N LEU A 282 1.81 65.70 -55.18
CA LEU A 282 1.19 66.49 -56.23
C LEU A 282 1.82 67.85 -56.49
N PRO A 283 2.34 68.63 -55.50
CA PRO A 283 3.01 69.88 -55.72
C PRO A 283 4.20 69.81 -56.64
N GLU A 284 4.84 68.67 -56.78
CA GLU A 284 5.98 68.46 -57.72
C GLU A 284 5.54 67.87 -59.06
N CYS A 285 4.26 67.60 -59.22
CA CYS A 285 3.75 67.02 -60.49
C CYS A 285 3.32 68.08 -61.46
N THR A 286 3.61 67.90 -62.73
CA THR A 286 3.11 68.73 -63.85
C THR A 286 2.00 67.98 -64.59
N LEU A 287 0.88 68.67 -64.85
CA LEU A 287 -0.18 68.11 -65.69
C LEU A 287 0.35 68.00 -67.11
N GLY A 288 0.40 66.77 -67.61
CA GLY A 288 0.72 66.58 -69.03
C GLY A 288 -0.37 67.08 -69.94
N ALA A 289 -0.01 67.60 -71.01
CA ALA A 289 -0.92 68.11 -72.06
C ALA A 289 -1.61 66.95 -72.80
#